data_bb8f9a995b365260f690237889a0de87
#
_entry.id   bb8f9a995b365260f690237889a0de87
#
_cell.length_a   1.000
_cell.length_b   1.000
_cell.length_c   1.000
_cell.angle_alpha   90.00
_cell.angle_beta   90.00
_cell.angle_gamma   90.00
#
_symmetry.space_group_name_H-M   'P 1'
#
loop_
_entity.id
_entity.type
_entity.pdbx_description
1 polymer ?
#
loop_
_entity_poly.entity_id
_entity_poly.type
_entity_poly.pdbx_seq_one_letter_code
_entity_poly.pdbx_strand_id
1 'polypeptide(L)'
;MGLYAVSVTMRDYFLNGDHLTVLAMDDDVVIGCASMSFIRIMPTFEHPTGKRAHLMNVYTRSEYRRQGIARKMVELLIEKTWERGVTEISLDATTLGRPLYEKMGFTNSTECMVLTKG
;
A
#
# COMPACT_ATOMS: atom_id res chain seq x y z
N MET A 1 -20.46 -2.99 16.91
CA MET A 1 -19.84 -3.60 16.75
C MET A 1 -18.61 -3.28 16.58
N GLY A 2 -17.93 -3.51 17.04
CA GLY A 2 -16.86 -3.11 17.18
C GLY A 2 -15.76 -3.33 16.47
N LEU A 3 -15.18 -2.48 15.98
CA LEU A 3 -14.06 -2.66 15.34
C LEU A 3 -13.00 -2.04 16.01
N TYR A 4 -13.20 -1.61 17.14
CA TYR A 4 -12.22 -0.92 17.83
C TYR A 4 -11.15 -1.82 18.32
N ALA A 5 -11.38 -3.11 18.33
CA ALA A 5 -10.40 -4.09 18.76
C ALA A 5 -9.44 -4.51 17.64
N VAL A 6 -9.61 -3.97 16.45
CA VAL A 6 -8.73 -4.32 15.36
C VAL A 6 -7.35 -3.72 15.61
N SER A 7 -6.33 -4.56 15.59
CA SER A 7 -4.96 -4.11 15.69
C SER A 7 -4.25 -4.34 14.37
N VAL A 8 -3.22 -3.55 14.11
CA VAL A 8 -2.46 -3.65 12.87
C VAL A 8 -1.05 -4.10 13.22
N THR A 9 -0.61 -5.17 12.57
CA THR A 9 0.71 -5.74 12.77
C THR A 9 1.48 -5.68 11.46
N MET A 10 2.75 -5.29 11.53
CA MET A 10 3.59 -5.22 10.35
C MET A 10 4.59 -6.35 10.34
N ARG A 11 4.86 -6.90 9.17
CA ARG A 11 5.84 -7.95 8.99
C ARG A 11 6.67 -7.72 7.75
N ASP A 12 7.97 -8.03 7.86
CA ASP A 12 8.84 -8.10 6.72
C ASP A 12 8.76 -9.53 6.20
N TYR A 13 8.21 -9.70 5.01
CA TYR A 13 8.07 -11.03 4.46
C TYR A 13 9.28 -11.51 3.71
N PHE A 14 10.16 -10.62 3.28
CA PHE A 14 11.30 -11.00 2.49
C PHE A 14 12.57 -10.65 3.22
N LEU A 15 13.53 -11.54 3.20
CA LEU A 15 14.76 -11.37 3.92
C LEU A 15 15.58 -10.17 3.50
N ASN A 16 15.41 -9.74 2.26
CA ASN A 16 16.15 -8.58 1.77
C ASN A 16 15.41 -7.26 2.00
N GLY A 17 14.24 -7.29 2.63
CA GLY A 17 13.53 -6.07 2.95
C GLY A 17 12.87 -5.35 1.80
N ASP A 18 12.65 -6.04 0.68
CA ASP A 18 12.05 -5.40 -0.50
C ASP A 18 10.54 -5.23 -0.40
N HIS A 19 9.93 -5.78 0.61
CA HIS A 19 8.47 -5.72 0.78
C HIS A 19 8.12 -5.48 2.23
N LEU A 20 6.99 -4.85 2.45
CA LEU A 20 6.44 -4.65 3.78
C LEU A 20 4.95 -4.93 3.71
N THR A 21 4.45 -5.78 4.59
CA THR A 21 3.03 -6.11 4.63
C THR A 21 2.46 -5.76 5.99
N VAL A 22 1.29 -5.12 5.95
CA VAL A 22 0.52 -4.80 7.15
C VAL A 22 -0.67 -5.75 7.17
N LEU A 23 -0.89 -6.37 8.33
CA LEU A 23 -2.05 -7.24 8.53
C LEU A 23 -2.98 -6.56 9.53
N ALA A 24 -4.26 -6.54 9.20
CA ALA A 24 -5.28 -6.11 10.15
C ALA A 24 -5.84 -7.35 10.83
N MET A 25 -5.85 -7.34 12.13
CA MET A 25 -6.23 -8.50 12.93
C MET A 25 -7.44 -8.18 13.79
N ASP A 26 -8.36 -9.12 13.88
CA ASP A 26 -9.42 -9.09 14.87
C ASP A 26 -9.14 -10.29 15.78
N ASP A 27 -8.59 -10.01 16.97
CA ASP A 27 -8.01 -11.01 17.86
C ASP A 27 -6.93 -11.80 17.08
N ASP A 28 -7.10 -13.09 16.90
CA ASP A 28 -6.10 -13.90 16.20
C ASP A 28 -6.45 -14.14 14.75
N VAL A 29 -7.45 -13.46 14.20
CA VAL A 29 -7.91 -13.68 12.84
C VAL A 29 -7.45 -12.54 11.95
N VAL A 30 -6.81 -12.89 10.83
CA VAL A 30 -6.43 -11.89 9.84
C VAL A 30 -7.67 -11.50 9.05
N ILE A 31 -8.03 -10.23 9.08
CA ILE A 31 -9.21 -9.73 8.40
C ILE A 31 -8.87 -8.82 7.24
N GLY A 32 -7.62 -8.43 7.10
CA GLY A 32 -7.20 -7.59 5.98
C GLY A 32 -5.70 -7.60 5.83
N CYS A 33 -5.24 -7.15 4.68
CA CYS A 33 -3.82 -6.99 4.41
C CYS A 33 -3.59 -5.88 3.40
N ALA A 34 -2.39 -5.36 3.41
CA ALA A 34 -1.91 -4.41 2.40
C ALA A 34 -0.41 -4.54 2.32
N SER A 35 0.14 -4.42 1.13
CA SER A 35 1.57 -4.62 0.91
C SER A 35 2.17 -3.47 0.14
N MET A 36 3.44 -3.20 0.42
CA MET A 36 4.21 -2.21 -0.31
C MET A 36 5.45 -2.90 -0.85
N SER A 37 5.68 -2.80 -2.13
CA SER A 37 6.86 -3.32 -2.78
C SER A 37 7.83 -2.17 -3.02
N PHE A 38 9.07 -2.31 -2.60
CA PHE A 38 10.06 -1.25 -2.73
C PHE A 38 10.93 -1.50 -3.96
N ILE A 39 11.09 -0.48 -4.77
CA ILE A 39 11.77 -0.58 -6.05
C ILE A 39 12.84 0.50 -6.11
N ARG A 40 13.98 0.16 -6.67
CA ARG A 40 15.01 1.14 -6.91
C ARG A 40 15.20 1.27 -8.42
N ILE A 41 15.08 2.49 -8.93
CA ILE A 41 15.30 2.75 -10.34
C ILE A 41 16.40 3.80 -10.47
N MET A 42 16.78 4.08 -11.70
CA MET A 42 17.81 5.09 -11.93
C MET A 42 17.35 6.44 -11.39
N PRO A 43 18.17 7.13 -10.63
CA PRO A 43 17.80 8.47 -10.12
C PRO A 43 17.54 9.46 -11.24
N THR A 44 16.60 10.36 -11.00
CA THR A 44 16.29 11.45 -11.93
C THR A 44 16.30 12.75 -11.15
N PHE A 45 16.15 13.86 -11.84
CA PHE A 45 16.12 15.16 -11.16
C PHE A 45 14.92 15.25 -10.22
N GLU A 46 13.78 14.65 -10.60
CA GLU A 46 12.59 14.70 -9.75
C GLU A 46 12.66 13.69 -8.62
N HIS A 47 13.40 12.60 -8.80
CA HIS A 47 13.52 11.55 -7.80
C HIS A 47 14.99 11.16 -7.65
N PRO A 48 15.77 12.01 -6.96
CA PRO A 48 17.23 11.82 -6.91
C PRO A 48 17.70 10.54 -6.25
N THR A 49 16.91 9.94 -5.38
CA THR A 49 17.30 8.71 -4.72
C THR A 49 17.03 7.48 -5.57
N GLY A 50 16.15 7.58 -6.56
CA GLY A 50 15.71 6.43 -7.33
C GLY A 50 14.84 5.47 -6.56
N LYS A 51 14.45 5.80 -5.33
CA LYS A 51 13.65 4.91 -4.48
C LYS A 51 12.17 5.14 -4.75
N ARG A 52 11.48 4.10 -5.15
CA ARG A 52 10.05 4.13 -5.40
C ARG A 52 9.37 2.95 -4.73
N ALA A 53 8.07 3.00 -4.63
CA ALA A 53 7.31 1.91 -4.04
C ALA A 53 6.00 1.73 -4.78
N HIS A 54 5.46 0.52 -4.72
CA HIS A 54 4.18 0.18 -5.35
C HIS A 54 3.29 -0.47 -4.31
N LEU A 55 2.13 0.12 -4.09
CA LEU A 55 1.14 -0.41 -3.16
C LEU A 55 0.33 -1.49 -3.87
N MET A 56 0.16 -2.64 -3.23
CA MET A 56 -0.52 -3.77 -3.84
C MET A 56 -1.18 -4.64 -2.79
N ASN A 57 -2.05 -5.52 -3.26
CA ASN A 57 -2.70 -6.52 -2.40
C ASN A 57 -3.47 -5.93 -1.23
N VAL A 58 -4.12 -4.80 -1.45
CA VAL A 58 -4.98 -4.20 -0.42
C VAL A 58 -6.30 -4.96 -0.37
N TYR A 59 -6.57 -5.59 0.75
CA TYR A 59 -7.76 -6.41 0.90
C TYR A 59 -8.31 -6.32 2.31
N THR A 60 -9.62 -6.28 2.44
CA THR A 60 -10.33 -6.36 3.72
C THR A 60 -11.50 -7.32 3.54
N ARG A 61 -11.68 -8.22 4.49
CA ARG A 61 -12.79 -9.16 4.44
C ARG A 61 -14.11 -8.40 4.40
N SER A 62 -15.07 -8.93 3.66
CA SER A 62 -16.32 -8.23 3.38
C SER A 62 -17.06 -7.79 4.65
N GLU A 63 -17.00 -8.59 5.70
CA GLU A 63 -17.67 -8.28 6.96
C GLU A 63 -17.09 -7.05 7.66
N TYR A 64 -15.86 -6.69 7.29
CA TYR A 64 -15.14 -5.59 7.94
C TYR A 64 -14.99 -4.37 7.05
N ARG A 65 -15.60 -4.35 5.89
CA ARG A 65 -15.50 -3.23 4.96
C ARG A 65 -16.28 -2.01 5.45
N ARG A 66 -15.96 -0.86 4.88
CA ARG A 66 -16.59 0.43 5.19
C ARG A 66 -16.36 0.91 6.61
N GLN A 67 -15.26 0.47 7.21
CA GLN A 67 -14.95 0.83 8.59
C GLN A 67 -13.59 1.49 8.70
N GLY A 68 -13.01 1.87 7.57
CA GLY A 68 -11.74 2.58 7.56
C GLY A 68 -10.52 1.72 7.76
N ILE A 69 -10.66 0.39 7.71
CA ILE A 69 -9.54 -0.52 7.95
C ILE A 69 -8.52 -0.44 6.83
N ALA A 70 -8.98 -0.49 5.57
CA ALA A 70 -8.09 -0.39 4.43
C ALA A 70 -7.33 0.92 4.45
N ARG A 71 -8.02 2.02 4.72
CA ARG A 71 -7.38 3.33 4.78
C ARG A 71 -6.31 3.37 5.86
N LYS A 72 -6.60 2.80 7.04
CA LYS A 72 -5.65 2.79 8.14
C LYS A 72 -4.39 2.00 7.79
N MET A 73 -4.56 0.83 7.15
CA MET A 73 -3.43 0.02 6.71
C MET A 73 -2.58 0.77 5.69
N VAL A 74 -3.22 1.42 4.72
CA VAL A 74 -2.51 2.14 3.67
C VAL A 74 -1.80 3.36 4.25
N GLU A 75 -2.44 4.08 5.16
CA GLU A 75 -1.81 5.23 5.82
C GLU A 75 -0.53 4.82 6.55
N LEU A 76 -0.59 3.69 7.25
CA LEU A 76 0.58 3.20 7.97
C LEU A 76 1.70 2.80 7.01
N LEU A 77 1.36 2.14 5.91
CA LEU A 77 2.35 1.79 4.90
C LEU A 77 2.98 3.02 4.27
N ILE A 78 2.19 4.04 3.98
CA ILE A 78 2.70 5.28 3.40
C ILE A 78 3.69 5.93 4.36
N GLU A 79 3.34 6.00 5.63
CA GLU A 79 4.23 6.59 6.63
C GLU A 79 5.57 5.86 6.68
N LYS A 80 5.54 4.52 6.72
CA LYS A 80 6.76 3.74 6.75
C LYS A 80 7.56 3.86 5.46
N THR A 81 6.87 4.03 4.34
CA THR A 81 7.51 4.19 3.05
C THR A 81 8.28 5.52 2.98
N TRP A 82 7.66 6.61 3.45
CA TRP A 82 8.33 7.90 3.48
C TRP A 82 9.57 7.85 4.38
N GLU A 83 9.51 7.10 5.48
CA GLU A 83 10.64 6.96 6.38
C GLU A 83 11.85 6.30 5.70
N ARG A 84 11.64 5.53 4.65
CA ARG A 84 12.71 4.89 3.90
C ARG A 84 13.30 5.76 2.80
N GLY A 85 12.83 6.99 2.69
CA GLY A 85 13.34 7.93 1.68
C GLY A 85 12.75 7.73 0.30
N VAL A 86 11.66 7.00 0.19
CA VAL A 86 10.93 6.85 -1.07
C VAL A 86 10.22 8.17 -1.37
N THR A 87 10.18 8.55 -2.64
CA THR A 87 9.60 9.82 -3.05
C THR A 87 8.37 9.66 -3.93
N GLU A 88 8.04 8.44 -4.33
CA GLU A 88 6.87 8.21 -5.15
C GLU A 88 6.27 6.85 -4.85
N ILE A 89 4.96 6.81 -4.65
CA ILE A 89 4.21 5.57 -4.44
C ILE A 89 3.21 5.46 -5.57
N SER A 90 3.21 4.32 -6.27
CA SER A 90 2.24 4.04 -7.31
C SER A 90 1.29 2.94 -6.88
N LEU A 91 0.17 2.81 -7.56
CA LEU A 91 -0.75 1.69 -7.37
C LEU A 91 -1.61 1.54 -8.62
N ASP A 92 -2.21 0.36 -8.75
CA ASP A 92 -3.20 0.11 -9.78
C ASP A 92 -4.55 0.04 -9.08
N ALA A 93 -5.43 0.99 -9.36
CA ALA A 93 -6.70 1.10 -8.65
C ALA A 93 -7.81 0.38 -9.40
N THR A 94 -8.60 -0.39 -8.67
CA THR A 94 -9.84 -0.91 -9.22
C THR A 94 -10.89 0.21 -9.18
N THR A 95 -11.99 0.02 -9.89
CA THR A 95 -13.07 0.99 -9.88
C THR A 95 -13.61 1.21 -8.46
N LEU A 96 -13.72 0.15 -7.68
CA LEU A 96 -14.24 0.25 -6.32
C LEU A 96 -13.23 0.89 -5.35
N GLY A 97 -11.94 0.68 -5.56
CA GLY A 97 -10.92 1.22 -4.68
C GLY A 97 -10.52 2.65 -5.00
N ARG A 98 -10.77 3.10 -6.21
CA ARG A 98 -10.32 4.42 -6.65
C ARG A 98 -10.76 5.58 -5.75
N PRO A 99 -12.02 5.64 -5.29
CA PRO A 99 -12.42 6.77 -4.46
C PRO A 99 -11.61 6.90 -3.18
N LEU A 100 -11.23 5.77 -2.57
CA LEU A 100 -10.41 5.80 -1.37
C LEU A 100 -9.04 6.44 -1.66
N TYR A 101 -8.39 5.99 -2.74
CA TYR A 101 -7.06 6.48 -3.05
C TYR A 101 -7.06 7.95 -3.47
N GLU A 102 -8.11 8.37 -4.17
CA GLU A 102 -8.24 9.79 -4.52
C GLU A 102 -8.39 10.67 -3.27
N LYS A 103 -9.14 10.19 -2.28
CA LYS A 103 -9.26 10.91 -1.02
C LYS A 103 -7.95 10.99 -0.26
N MET A 104 -7.07 10.04 -0.48
CA MET A 104 -5.76 10.01 0.18
C MET A 104 -4.70 10.82 -0.57
N GLY A 105 -5.04 11.39 -1.71
CA GLY A 105 -4.14 12.25 -2.46
C GLY A 105 -3.50 11.61 -3.68
N PHE A 106 -3.85 10.38 -4.00
CA PHE A 106 -3.34 9.75 -5.21
C PHE A 106 -4.01 10.37 -6.44
N THR A 107 -3.22 10.61 -7.48
CA THR A 107 -3.72 11.19 -8.72
C THR A 107 -3.39 10.25 -9.88
N ASN A 108 -4.15 10.37 -10.95
CA ASN A 108 -3.89 9.55 -12.13
C ASN A 108 -2.61 9.97 -12.81
N SER A 109 -1.85 8.99 -13.30
CA SER A 109 -0.71 9.24 -14.15
C SER A 109 -1.04 8.66 -15.52
N THR A 110 -1.00 9.49 -16.55
CA THR A 110 -1.31 9.05 -17.90
C THR A 110 -0.07 8.77 -18.71
N GLU A 111 1.11 8.91 -18.12
CA GLU A 111 2.34 8.77 -18.86
C GLU A 111 2.88 7.34 -18.88
N CYS A 112 2.37 6.48 -18.02
CA CYS A 112 2.86 5.12 -17.94
C CYS A 112 2.34 4.29 -19.10
N MET A 113 3.25 3.64 -19.80
CA MET A 113 2.91 2.71 -20.87
C MET A 113 3.46 1.34 -20.51
N VAL A 114 2.74 0.29 -20.85
CA VAL A 114 3.11 -1.07 -20.47
C VAL A 114 3.18 -1.95 -21.71
N LEU A 115 4.25 -2.74 -21.78
CA LEU A 115 4.38 -3.77 -22.80
C LEU A 115 4.38 -5.10 -22.09
N THR A 116 3.47 -5.97 -22.44
CA THR A 116 3.32 -7.28 -21.80
C THR A 116 3.65 -8.37 -22.81
N LYS A 117 4.42 -9.36 -22.37
CA LYS A 117 4.79 -10.47 -23.22
C LYS A 117 3.71 -11.54 -23.14
N GLY A 118 3.25 -11.93 -24.31
CA GLY A 118 2.27 -12.98 -24.40
C GLY A 118 0.88 -12.56 -24.07
#